data_0b297dd23d21575b4b59257686e0450e
#
_entry.id   0b297dd23d21575b4b59257686e0450e
#
_cell.length_a   1.000
_cell.length_b   1.000
_cell.length_c   1.000
_cell.angle_alpha   90.00
_cell.angle_beta   90.00
_cell.angle_gamma   90.00
#
_symmetry.space_group_name_H-M   'P 1'
#
loop_
_entity.id
_entity.type
_entity.pdbx_description
1 polymer ?
#
loop_
_entity_poly.entity_id
_entity_poly.type
_entity_poly.pdbx_seq_one_letter_code
_entity_poly.pdbx_strand_id
1 'polypeptide(L)'
;MQVDGYSLDAQRDKLRKYAAYEDMVVAGEYSDEGFSGKNIQGRQEFQRMLNDIQDCKDGVSYVLVFKLSRFGRNAADVLNSLQLMQDFGVNLICVEDGIDSSKDAGKLMISVLSAVAEIERENIRTQTMAGREQKAREGKWNGGFAPYGYKLENGNLVIAEDEVEVIRVIYDRYIHTNEGVAGVAKYLNRNGYVKK
;
A
#
# COMPACT_ATOMS: atom_id res chain seq x y z
N MET A 1 -15.30 -11.07 16.89
CA MET A 1 -15.71 -10.31 18.08
C MET A 1 -16.07 -8.89 17.62
N GLN A 2 -17.35 -8.60 17.54
CA GLN A 2 -17.84 -7.25 17.25
C GLN A 2 -17.67 -6.44 18.54
N VAL A 3 -16.74 -5.54 18.54
CA VAL A 3 -16.58 -4.53 19.59
C VAL A 3 -16.82 -3.19 18.91
N ASP A 4 -18.07 -2.83 18.86
CA ASP A 4 -18.66 -1.49 18.78
C ASP A 4 -20.06 -1.61 18.19
N GLY A 5 -21.03 -1.79 19.09
CA GLY A 5 -22.39 -2.29 18.85
C GLY A 5 -23.38 -1.35 18.15
N TYR A 6 -22.97 -0.54 17.17
CA TYR A 6 -23.92 0.23 16.37
C TYR A 6 -24.14 -0.44 15.02
N SER A 7 -25.40 -0.80 14.72
CA SER A 7 -25.78 -1.25 13.37
C SER A 7 -25.51 -0.14 12.35
N LEU A 8 -25.35 -0.49 11.07
CA LEU A 8 -25.18 0.50 10.00
C LEU A 8 -26.32 1.53 9.98
N ASP A 9 -27.55 1.10 10.25
CA ASP A 9 -28.70 1.99 10.32
C ASP A 9 -28.60 2.99 11.47
N ALA A 10 -28.12 2.56 12.65
CA ALA A 10 -27.90 3.45 13.78
C ALA A 10 -26.78 4.47 13.51
N GLN A 11 -25.73 4.06 12.80
CA GLN A 11 -24.65 4.96 12.36
C GLN A 11 -25.19 6.00 11.37
N ARG A 12 -25.95 5.56 10.36
CA ARG A 12 -26.60 6.42 9.36
C ARG A 12 -27.54 7.44 10.02
N ASP A 13 -28.40 6.99 10.93
CA ASP A 13 -29.33 7.87 11.65
C ASP A 13 -28.58 8.96 12.46
N LYS A 14 -27.48 8.58 13.12
CA LYS A 14 -26.68 9.54 13.87
C LYS A 14 -25.99 10.57 12.97
N LEU A 15 -25.46 10.16 11.81
CA LEU A 15 -24.86 11.06 10.82
C LEU A 15 -25.89 12.04 10.24
N ARG A 16 -27.10 11.56 9.90
CA ARG A 16 -28.19 12.41 9.42
C ARG A 16 -28.65 13.43 10.47
N LYS A 17 -28.75 13.01 11.73
CA LYS A 17 -29.09 13.93 12.86
C LYS A 17 -28.01 14.99 13.03
N TYR A 18 -26.74 14.62 12.92
CA TYR A 18 -25.65 15.57 12.98
C TYR A 18 -25.70 16.56 11.82
N ALA A 19 -25.88 16.08 10.58
CA ALA A 19 -26.01 16.93 9.40
C ALA A 19 -27.19 17.94 9.55
N ALA A 20 -28.34 17.47 10.05
CA ALA A 20 -29.49 18.33 10.31
C ALA A 20 -29.23 19.36 11.43
N TYR A 21 -28.47 18.99 12.47
CA TYR A 21 -28.12 19.91 13.56
C TYR A 21 -27.16 21.01 13.10
N GLU A 22 -26.23 20.69 12.19
CA GLU A 22 -25.26 21.65 11.62
C GLU A 22 -25.80 22.35 10.33
N ASP A 23 -27.10 22.26 10.05
CA ASP A 23 -27.74 22.83 8.86
C ASP A 23 -27.09 22.41 7.53
N MET A 24 -26.53 21.18 7.47
CA MET A 24 -25.90 20.62 6.29
C MET A 24 -26.88 19.89 5.39
N VAL A 25 -26.73 20.07 4.07
CA VAL A 25 -27.48 19.32 3.06
C VAL A 25 -26.71 18.03 2.71
N VAL A 26 -27.35 16.86 2.85
CA VAL A 26 -26.76 15.59 2.46
C VAL A 26 -26.86 15.41 0.95
N ALA A 27 -25.72 15.47 0.25
CA ALA A 27 -25.64 15.32 -1.20
C ALA A 27 -25.63 13.83 -1.64
N GLY A 28 -25.06 12.94 -0.82
CA GLY A 28 -24.97 11.51 -1.10
C GLY A 28 -24.62 10.69 0.12
N GLU A 29 -24.80 9.38 0.02
CA GLU A 29 -24.45 8.40 1.05
C GLU A 29 -23.67 7.24 0.43
N TYR A 30 -22.59 6.80 1.09
CA TYR A 30 -21.73 5.71 0.68
C TYR A 30 -21.62 4.69 1.82
N SER A 31 -21.89 3.42 1.53
CA SER A 31 -21.89 2.38 2.55
C SER A 31 -21.31 1.09 2.01
N ASP A 32 -20.20 0.64 2.59
CA ASP A 32 -19.60 -0.65 2.30
C ASP A 32 -20.16 -1.71 3.27
N GLU A 33 -21.25 -2.40 2.88
CA GLU A 33 -21.89 -3.43 3.70
C GLU A 33 -21.05 -4.72 3.73
N GLY A 34 -20.79 -5.23 4.94
CA GLY A 34 -20.26 -6.60 5.14
C GLY A 34 -18.78 -6.81 4.91
N PHE A 35 -18.00 -5.79 4.58
CA PHE A 35 -16.57 -5.93 4.41
C PHE A 35 -15.79 -5.74 5.73
N SER A 36 -15.37 -6.87 6.34
CA SER A 36 -14.23 -6.89 7.25
C SER A 36 -12.93 -6.75 6.41
N GLY A 37 -12.84 -5.65 5.62
CA GLY A 37 -11.87 -5.48 4.58
C GLY A 37 -10.44 -5.43 5.09
N LYS A 38 -9.56 -6.25 4.55
CA LYS A 38 -8.11 -6.18 4.77
C LYS A 38 -7.41 -5.10 3.95
N ASN A 39 -8.07 -4.49 2.94
CA ASN A 39 -7.52 -3.44 2.07
C ASN A 39 -8.58 -2.40 1.70
N ILE A 40 -8.15 -1.14 1.46
CA ILE A 40 -8.98 -0.07 0.86
C ILE A 40 -9.53 -0.52 -0.52
N GLN A 41 -8.78 -1.34 -1.26
CA GLN A 41 -9.21 -1.88 -2.56
C GLN A 41 -10.51 -2.70 -2.53
N GLY A 42 -10.92 -3.22 -1.35
CA GLY A 42 -12.21 -3.91 -1.16
C GLY A 42 -13.39 -3.00 -0.79
N ARG A 43 -13.16 -1.69 -0.58
CA ARG A 43 -14.17 -0.71 -0.18
C ARG A 43 -14.65 0.08 -1.41
N GLN A 44 -15.52 -0.53 -2.20
CA GLN A 44 -15.96 0.04 -3.49
C GLN A 44 -16.69 1.37 -3.32
N GLU A 45 -17.55 1.48 -2.32
CA GLU A 45 -18.30 2.72 -2.07
C GLU A 45 -17.38 3.83 -1.53
N PHE A 46 -16.41 3.50 -0.71
CA PHE A 46 -15.41 4.47 -0.27
C PHE A 46 -14.55 4.97 -1.43
N GLN A 47 -14.14 4.08 -2.34
CA GLN A 47 -13.41 4.49 -3.56
C GLN A 47 -14.28 5.36 -4.47
N ARG A 48 -15.56 5.01 -4.64
CA ARG A 48 -16.52 5.81 -5.39
C ARG A 48 -16.65 7.22 -4.81
N MET A 49 -16.77 7.33 -3.50
CA MET A 49 -16.82 8.62 -2.80
C MET A 49 -15.57 9.48 -3.12
N LEU A 50 -14.37 8.91 -3.03
CA LEU A 50 -13.13 9.64 -3.35
C LEU A 50 -13.07 10.07 -4.81
N ASN A 51 -13.53 9.23 -5.74
CA ASN A 51 -13.60 9.58 -7.16
C ASN A 51 -14.64 10.68 -7.42
N ASP A 52 -15.83 10.62 -6.79
CA ASP A 52 -16.86 11.65 -6.92
C ASP A 52 -16.35 13.02 -6.38
N ILE A 53 -15.50 13.02 -5.34
CA ILE A 53 -14.81 14.22 -4.84
C ILE A 53 -13.79 14.75 -5.87
N GLN A 54 -12.97 13.89 -6.45
CA GLN A 54 -11.97 14.26 -7.47
C GLN A 54 -12.63 14.81 -8.73
N ASP A 55 -13.75 14.26 -9.12
CA ASP A 55 -14.55 14.72 -10.26
C ASP A 55 -15.33 16.02 -9.96
N CYS A 56 -15.27 16.54 -8.74
CA CYS A 56 -16.04 17.70 -8.25
C CYS A 56 -17.54 17.59 -8.54
N LYS A 57 -18.06 16.34 -8.51
CA LYS A 57 -19.39 16.00 -9.02
C LYS A 57 -20.53 16.71 -8.29
N ASP A 58 -20.44 16.80 -6.98
CA ASP A 58 -21.52 17.29 -6.12
C ASP A 58 -21.17 18.60 -5.38
N GLY A 59 -19.94 19.13 -5.55
CA GLY A 59 -19.46 20.36 -4.91
C GLY A 59 -19.51 20.32 -3.38
N VAL A 60 -19.29 19.13 -2.79
CA VAL A 60 -19.39 18.94 -1.34
C VAL A 60 -18.23 19.62 -0.61
N SER A 61 -18.51 20.11 0.60
CA SER A 61 -17.50 20.75 1.47
C SER A 61 -17.05 19.83 2.60
N TYR A 62 -17.84 18.82 2.95
CA TYR A 62 -17.58 17.92 4.08
C TYR A 62 -17.93 16.48 3.76
N VAL A 63 -17.11 15.57 4.29
CA VAL A 63 -17.45 14.15 4.45
C VAL A 63 -17.70 13.87 5.91
N LEU A 64 -18.88 13.33 6.23
CA LEU A 64 -19.24 12.91 7.59
C LEU A 64 -19.00 11.41 7.73
N VAL A 65 -18.28 11.01 8.77
CA VAL A 65 -18.09 9.59 9.13
C VAL A 65 -18.46 9.37 10.61
N PHE A 66 -18.90 8.16 10.94
CA PHE A 66 -19.28 7.85 12.30
C PHE A 66 -18.08 7.92 13.26
N LYS A 67 -16.97 7.23 12.90
CA LYS A 67 -15.68 7.23 13.63
C LYS A 67 -14.52 7.25 12.67
N LEU A 68 -13.35 7.71 13.11
CA LEU A 68 -12.12 7.70 12.33
C LEU A 68 -11.73 6.29 11.87
N SER A 69 -11.95 5.29 12.71
CA SER A 69 -11.73 3.87 12.40
C SER A 69 -12.58 3.33 11.24
N ARG A 70 -13.66 4.03 10.87
CA ARG A 70 -14.48 3.74 9.69
C ARG A 70 -13.97 4.43 8.44
N PHE A 71 -13.27 5.54 8.60
CA PHE A 71 -12.64 6.26 7.50
C PHE A 71 -11.38 5.53 7.01
N GLY A 72 -10.48 5.15 7.91
CA GLY A 72 -9.27 4.38 7.58
C GLY A 72 -8.87 3.43 8.71
N ARG A 73 -8.04 2.44 8.39
CA ARG A 73 -7.63 1.39 9.33
C ARG A 73 -6.28 1.66 9.98
N ASN A 74 -5.42 2.32 9.27
CA ASN A 74 -4.12 2.75 9.73
C ASN A 74 -3.94 4.23 9.44
N ALA A 75 -2.98 4.83 10.10
CA ALA A 75 -2.71 6.25 9.99
C ALA A 75 -2.37 6.68 8.55
N ALA A 76 -1.66 5.85 7.79
CA ALA A 76 -1.27 6.16 6.42
C ALA A 76 -2.48 6.23 5.46
N ASP A 77 -3.43 5.30 5.58
CA ASP A 77 -4.66 5.28 4.78
C ASP A 77 -5.52 6.51 5.07
N VAL A 78 -5.66 6.84 6.36
CA VAL A 78 -6.40 8.04 6.81
C VAL A 78 -5.78 9.29 6.20
N LEU A 79 -4.46 9.44 6.31
CA LEU A 79 -3.74 10.62 5.82
C LEU A 79 -3.81 10.77 4.30
N ASN A 80 -3.61 9.71 3.55
CA ASN A 80 -3.68 9.76 2.09
C ASN A 80 -5.08 10.17 1.61
N SER A 81 -6.12 9.63 2.24
CA SER A 81 -7.50 9.99 1.91
C SER A 81 -7.84 11.41 2.33
N LEU A 82 -7.37 11.86 3.51
CA LEU A 82 -7.53 13.24 3.96
C LEU A 82 -6.82 14.24 3.06
N GLN A 83 -5.58 13.94 2.67
CA GLN A 83 -4.81 14.82 1.78
C GLN A 83 -5.54 14.98 0.44
N LEU A 84 -5.99 13.87 -0.15
CA LEU A 84 -6.77 13.91 -1.36
C LEU A 84 -8.02 14.81 -1.20
N MET A 85 -8.80 14.63 -0.15
CA MET A 85 -9.98 15.44 0.10
C MET A 85 -9.65 16.92 0.26
N GLN A 86 -8.58 17.27 1.00
CA GLN A 86 -8.12 18.63 1.21
C GLN A 86 -7.66 19.31 -0.08
N ASP A 87 -7.02 18.56 -0.99
CA ASP A 87 -6.60 19.07 -2.31
C ASP A 87 -7.81 19.53 -3.14
N PHE A 88 -8.99 18.96 -2.88
CA PHE A 88 -10.28 19.37 -3.48
C PHE A 88 -11.15 20.26 -2.56
N GLY A 89 -10.59 20.76 -1.45
CA GLY A 89 -11.28 21.66 -0.51
C GLY A 89 -12.32 20.99 0.38
N VAL A 90 -12.32 19.65 0.47
CA VAL A 90 -13.26 18.85 1.26
C VAL A 90 -12.67 18.50 2.63
N ASN A 91 -13.43 18.73 3.70
CA ASN A 91 -13.04 18.44 5.08
C ASN A 91 -13.71 17.16 5.61
N LEU A 92 -13.08 16.54 6.60
CA LEU A 92 -13.60 15.36 7.30
C LEU A 92 -14.16 15.73 8.67
N ILE A 93 -15.34 15.22 8.99
CA ILE A 93 -15.90 15.26 10.34
C ILE A 93 -16.17 13.83 10.83
N CYS A 94 -15.55 13.44 11.95
CA CYS A 94 -15.84 12.18 12.64
C CYS A 94 -16.79 12.49 13.81
N VAL A 95 -18.06 12.15 13.65
CA VAL A 95 -19.12 12.62 14.53
C VAL A 95 -19.00 12.06 15.96
N GLU A 96 -18.62 10.79 16.10
CA GLU A 96 -18.48 10.16 17.42
C GLU A 96 -17.18 10.55 18.13
N ASP A 97 -16.10 10.75 17.35
CA ASP A 97 -14.80 11.11 17.90
C ASP A 97 -14.64 12.62 18.12
N GLY A 98 -15.59 13.43 17.66
CA GLY A 98 -15.54 14.89 17.76
C GLY A 98 -14.43 15.54 16.96
N ILE A 99 -13.93 14.86 15.90
CA ILE A 99 -12.84 15.32 15.05
C ILE A 99 -13.42 16.09 13.86
N ASP A 100 -12.95 17.30 13.64
CA ASP A 100 -13.30 18.15 12.50
C ASP A 100 -12.01 18.71 11.88
N SER A 101 -11.66 18.23 10.68
CA SER A 101 -10.40 18.59 10.01
C SER A 101 -10.32 20.05 9.57
N SER A 102 -11.43 20.77 9.55
CA SER A 102 -11.47 22.20 9.27
C SER A 102 -11.00 23.06 10.45
N LYS A 103 -11.02 22.50 11.67
CA LYS A 103 -10.66 23.18 12.93
C LYS A 103 -9.21 22.86 13.33
N ASP A 104 -8.61 23.72 14.13
CA ASP A 104 -7.22 23.59 14.56
C ASP A 104 -6.96 22.31 15.37
N ALA A 105 -7.91 21.88 16.19
CA ALA A 105 -7.81 20.60 16.90
C ALA A 105 -7.77 19.40 15.95
N GLY A 106 -8.54 19.43 14.86
CA GLY A 106 -8.50 18.41 13.82
C GLY A 106 -7.19 18.41 13.06
N LYS A 107 -6.65 19.57 12.73
CA LYS A 107 -5.32 19.71 12.09
C LYS A 107 -4.22 19.14 12.98
N LEU A 108 -4.28 19.40 14.29
CA LEU A 108 -3.34 18.80 15.24
C LEU A 108 -3.44 17.28 15.26
N MET A 109 -4.66 16.74 15.27
CA MET A 109 -4.88 15.28 15.21
C MET A 109 -4.28 14.67 13.92
N ILE A 110 -4.46 15.33 12.77
CA ILE A 110 -3.85 14.89 11.50
C ILE A 110 -2.32 14.87 11.61
N SER A 111 -1.72 15.88 12.25
CA SER A 111 -0.28 15.94 12.47
C SER A 111 0.22 14.78 13.35
N VAL A 112 -0.51 14.44 14.40
CA VAL A 112 -0.22 13.28 15.27
C VAL A 112 -0.33 11.97 14.49
N LEU A 113 -1.39 11.79 13.70
CA LEU A 113 -1.55 10.62 12.85
C LEU A 113 -0.42 10.49 11.82
N SER A 114 0.06 11.62 11.26
CA SER A 114 1.23 11.64 10.36
C SER A 114 2.47 11.12 11.04
N ALA A 115 2.77 11.59 12.25
CA ALA A 115 3.91 11.12 13.03
C ALA A 115 3.81 9.62 13.36
N VAL A 116 2.62 9.14 13.75
CA VAL A 116 2.39 7.71 14.00
C VAL A 116 2.61 6.87 12.74
N ALA A 117 2.10 7.31 11.59
CA ALA A 117 2.28 6.60 10.32
C ALA A 117 3.77 6.51 9.91
N GLU A 118 4.54 7.55 10.19
CA GLU A 118 5.99 7.55 9.91
C GLU A 118 6.74 6.56 10.82
N ILE A 119 6.41 6.54 12.11
CA ILE A 119 6.95 5.57 13.07
C ILE A 119 6.62 4.13 12.64
N GLU A 120 5.38 3.85 12.23
CA GLU A 120 4.97 2.53 11.74
C GLU A 120 5.78 2.10 10.51
N ARG A 121 5.99 2.99 9.54
CA ARG A 121 6.82 2.73 8.34
C ARG A 121 8.26 2.40 8.70
N GLU A 122 8.85 3.15 9.63
CA GLU A 122 10.24 2.92 10.07
C GLU A 122 10.36 1.59 10.82
N ASN A 123 9.40 1.25 11.67
CA ASN A 123 9.34 -0.05 12.34
C ASN A 123 9.28 -1.22 11.36
N ILE A 124 8.42 -1.12 10.33
CA ILE A 124 8.30 -2.14 9.27
C ILE A 124 9.62 -2.27 8.51
N ARG A 125 10.26 -1.14 8.17
CA ARG A 125 11.57 -1.13 7.51
C ARG A 125 12.63 -1.82 8.34
N THR A 126 12.72 -1.47 9.62
CA THR A 126 13.69 -2.06 10.56
C THR A 126 13.48 -3.57 10.71
N GLN A 127 12.24 -4.01 10.89
CA GLN A 127 11.91 -5.44 10.98
C GLN A 127 12.25 -6.18 9.67
N THR A 128 11.97 -5.56 8.51
CA THR A 128 12.29 -6.14 7.21
C THR A 128 13.80 -6.27 7.02
N MET A 129 14.57 -5.26 7.41
CA MET A 129 16.04 -5.30 7.32
C MET A 129 16.63 -6.34 8.28
N ALA A 130 16.16 -6.40 9.53
CA ALA A 130 16.58 -7.42 10.49
C ALA A 130 16.27 -8.84 9.98
N GLY A 131 15.10 -9.05 9.38
CA GLY A 131 14.74 -10.33 8.78
C GLY A 131 15.63 -10.72 7.58
N ARG A 132 16.02 -9.75 6.75
CA ARG A 132 16.98 -9.96 5.64
C ARG A 132 18.38 -10.29 6.16
N GLU A 133 18.84 -9.54 7.17
CA GLU A 133 20.14 -9.78 7.78
C GLU A 133 20.22 -11.17 8.42
N GLN A 134 19.17 -11.58 9.13
CA GLN A 134 19.08 -12.92 9.70
C GLN A 134 19.14 -14.01 8.62
N LYS A 135 18.38 -13.88 7.53
CA LYS A 135 18.44 -14.79 6.38
C LYS A 135 19.83 -14.86 5.77
N ALA A 136 20.51 -13.70 5.62
CA ALA A 136 21.88 -13.67 5.09
C ALA A 136 22.86 -14.40 6.01
N ARG A 137 22.74 -14.23 7.35
CA ARG A 137 23.55 -14.95 8.34
C ARG A 137 23.29 -16.47 8.30
N GLU A 138 22.06 -16.88 7.98
CA GLU A 138 21.70 -18.30 7.78
C GLU A 138 22.12 -18.84 6.40
N GLY A 139 22.77 -18.04 5.57
CA GLY A 139 23.16 -18.42 4.20
C GLY A 139 22.00 -18.56 3.23
N LYS A 140 20.82 -18.10 3.58
CA LYS A 140 19.62 -18.16 2.73
C LYS A 140 19.59 -17.01 1.74
N TRP A 141 19.02 -17.26 0.56
CA TRP A 141 18.86 -16.23 -0.47
C TRP A 141 17.84 -15.16 -0.06
N ASN A 142 18.24 -13.90 -0.18
CA ASN A 142 17.42 -12.74 0.18
C ASN A 142 16.87 -11.97 -1.06
N GLY A 143 17.24 -12.38 -2.27
CA GLY A 143 16.75 -11.78 -3.51
C GLY A 143 15.37 -12.29 -3.91
N GLY A 144 14.79 -11.69 -4.95
CA GLY A 144 13.53 -12.17 -5.55
C GLY A 144 13.76 -13.42 -6.39
N PHE A 145 14.16 -13.23 -7.65
CA PHE A 145 14.50 -14.34 -8.56
C PHE A 145 15.92 -14.83 -8.35
N ALA A 146 16.14 -16.12 -8.54
CA ALA A 146 17.49 -16.68 -8.55
C ALA A 146 18.31 -16.07 -9.70
N PRO A 147 19.62 -15.80 -9.52
CA PRO A 147 20.52 -15.45 -10.61
C PRO A 147 20.55 -16.54 -11.67
N TYR A 148 20.81 -16.18 -12.93
CA TYR A 148 20.98 -17.15 -14.00
C TYR A 148 22.09 -18.17 -13.65
N GLY A 149 21.84 -19.44 -13.86
CA GLY A 149 22.68 -20.56 -13.43
C GLY A 149 22.35 -21.13 -12.06
N TYR A 150 21.39 -20.52 -11.36
CA TYR A 150 20.91 -20.99 -10.06
C TYR A 150 19.39 -21.07 -10.06
N LYS A 151 18.84 -21.95 -9.25
CA LYS A 151 17.42 -22.05 -8.93
C LYS A 151 17.21 -22.04 -7.41
N LEU A 152 16.01 -21.69 -7.00
CA LEU A 152 15.64 -21.68 -5.59
C LEU A 152 15.00 -23.02 -5.22
N GLU A 153 15.61 -23.73 -4.27
CA GLU A 153 15.02 -24.91 -3.65
C GLU A 153 15.00 -24.74 -2.12
N ASN A 154 13.81 -24.74 -1.54
CA ASN A 154 13.60 -24.56 -0.09
C ASN A 154 14.30 -23.31 0.49
N GLY A 155 14.35 -22.21 -0.27
CA GLY A 155 14.96 -20.96 0.15
C GLY A 155 16.48 -20.87 -0.02
N ASN A 156 17.12 -21.92 -0.56
CA ASN A 156 18.55 -21.98 -0.86
C ASN A 156 18.78 -21.87 -2.36
N LEU A 157 19.90 -21.24 -2.75
CA LEU A 157 20.37 -21.26 -4.12
C LEU A 157 21.05 -22.61 -4.38
N VAL A 158 20.56 -23.33 -5.38
CA VAL A 158 21.21 -24.54 -5.92
C VAL A 158 21.56 -24.32 -7.39
N ILE A 159 22.53 -25.05 -7.91
CA ILE A 159 22.95 -24.95 -9.30
C ILE A 159 21.82 -25.41 -10.22
N ALA A 160 21.52 -24.62 -11.24
CA ALA A 160 20.63 -25.00 -12.33
C ALA A 160 21.43 -25.70 -13.42
N GLU A 161 21.38 -27.03 -13.48
CA GLU A 161 22.20 -27.87 -14.35
C GLU A 161 22.03 -27.53 -15.85
N ASP A 162 20.85 -27.08 -16.24
CA ASP A 162 20.52 -26.67 -17.61
C ASP A 162 21.09 -25.28 -18.00
N GLU A 163 21.48 -24.47 -17.01
CA GLU A 163 22.00 -23.11 -17.23
C GLU A 163 23.51 -22.98 -16.94
N VAL A 164 24.06 -23.87 -16.12
CA VAL A 164 25.44 -23.75 -15.62
C VAL A 164 26.46 -23.83 -16.74
N GLU A 165 26.19 -24.62 -17.79
CA GLU A 165 27.09 -24.78 -18.94
C GLU A 165 27.27 -23.47 -19.69
N VAL A 166 26.20 -22.71 -19.87
CA VAL A 166 26.27 -21.37 -20.51
C VAL A 166 27.14 -20.43 -19.69
N ILE A 167 27.01 -20.44 -18.37
CA ILE A 167 27.85 -19.64 -17.47
C ILE A 167 29.30 -19.99 -17.58
N ARG A 168 29.66 -21.29 -17.65
CA ARG A 168 31.03 -21.74 -17.85
C ARG A 168 31.59 -21.21 -19.14
N VAL A 169 30.82 -21.26 -20.24
CA VAL A 169 31.22 -20.72 -21.54
C VAL A 169 31.44 -19.21 -21.47
N ILE A 170 30.56 -18.47 -20.76
CA ILE A 170 30.71 -17.01 -20.59
C ILE A 170 32.04 -16.67 -19.89
N TYR A 171 32.31 -17.31 -18.75
CA TYR A 171 33.51 -17.06 -17.97
C TYR A 171 34.77 -17.52 -18.71
N ASP A 172 34.76 -18.67 -19.35
CA ASP A 172 35.89 -19.19 -20.11
C ASP A 172 36.28 -18.22 -21.22
N ARG A 173 35.33 -17.76 -22.03
CA ARG A 173 35.59 -16.80 -23.08
C ARG A 173 36.06 -15.44 -22.57
N TYR A 174 35.40 -14.94 -21.52
CA TYR A 174 35.76 -13.62 -20.97
C TYR A 174 37.18 -13.61 -20.39
N ILE A 175 37.62 -14.72 -19.77
CA ILE A 175 38.91 -14.81 -19.11
C ILE A 175 40.02 -15.15 -20.11
N HIS A 176 39.76 -16.06 -21.06
CA HIS A 176 40.80 -16.63 -21.93
C HIS A 176 40.81 -16.05 -23.33
N THR A 177 39.95 -15.09 -23.65
CA THR A 177 39.98 -14.38 -24.93
C THR A 177 40.04 -12.86 -24.73
N ASN A 178 40.39 -12.12 -25.82
CA ASN A 178 40.34 -10.65 -25.77
C ASN A 178 38.94 -10.10 -26.06
N GLU A 179 37.89 -10.93 -25.89
CA GLU A 179 36.52 -10.51 -26.14
C GLU A 179 35.95 -9.79 -24.91
N GLY A 180 35.43 -8.58 -25.08
CA GLY A 180 34.66 -7.91 -24.07
C GLY A 180 33.24 -8.50 -23.98
N VAL A 181 32.41 -8.01 -23.02
CA VAL A 181 31.04 -8.48 -22.78
C VAL A 181 30.20 -8.54 -24.07
N ALA A 182 30.32 -7.54 -24.95
CA ALA A 182 29.60 -7.51 -26.23
C ALA A 182 30.05 -8.64 -27.20
N GLY A 183 31.33 -9.00 -27.19
CA GLY A 183 31.86 -10.10 -27.96
C GLY A 183 31.34 -11.45 -27.49
N VAL A 184 31.36 -11.68 -26.18
CA VAL A 184 30.81 -12.88 -25.55
C VAL A 184 29.30 -13.01 -25.84
N ALA A 185 28.52 -11.92 -25.72
CA ALA A 185 27.12 -11.93 -26.07
C ALA A 185 26.83 -12.29 -27.54
N LYS A 186 27.62 -11.74 -28.47
CA LYS A 186 27.54 -12.11 -29.90
C LYS A 186 27.87 -13.58 -30.15
N TYR A 187 28.87 -14.10 -29.46
CA TYR A 187 29.21 -15.52 -29.53
C TYR A 187 28.08 -16.41 -29.09
N LEU A 188 27.47 -16.11 -27.92
CA LEU A 188 26.35 -16.88 -27.39
C LEU A 188 25.16 -16.88 -28.37
N ASN A 189 24.78 -15.71 -28.89
CA ASN A 189 23.70 -15.60 -29.87
C ASN A 189 23.95 -16.38 -31.15
N ARG A 190 25.19 -16.38 -31.66
CA ARG A 190 25.58 -17.13 -32.89
C ARG A 190 25.54 -18.64 -32.67
N ASN A 191 25.80 -19.09 -31.46
CA ASN A 191 25.80 -20.52 -31.10
C ASN A 191 24.48 -21.01 -30.52
N GLY A 192 23.41 -20.20 -30.61
CA GLY A 192 22.05 -20.62 -30.25
C GLY A 192 21.77 -20.68 -28.76
N TYR A 193 22.63 -20.08 -27.93
CA TYR A 193 22.35 -19.95 -26.49
C TYR A 193 21.28 -18.86 -26.27
N VAL A 194 20.07 -19.26 -25.94
CA VAL A 194 18.93 -18.35 -25.71
C VAL A 194 18.54 -18.39 -24.24
N LYS A 195 18.30 -17.24 -23.65
CA LYS A 195 17.71 -17.18 -22.32
C LYS A 195 16.28 -17.72 -22.39
N LYS A 196 15.97 -18.73 -21.61
CA LYS A 196 14.61 -19.24 -21.41
C LYS A 196 13.78 -18.32 -20.55
#